data_48352b173f93a1697cdb9e254b6d4eb7
#
_entry.id   48352b173f93a1697cdb9e254b6d4eb7
#
_cell.length_a   1.000
_cell.length_b   1.000
_cell.length_c   1.000
_cell.angle_alpha   90.00
_cell.angle_beta   90.00
_cell.angle_gamma   90.00
#
_symmetry.space_group_name_H-M   'P 1'
#
loop_
_entity.id
_entity.type
_entity.pdbx_description
1 polymer ?
#
loop_
_entity_poly.entity_id
_entity_poly.type
_entity_poly.pdbx_seq_one_letter_code
_entity_poly.pdbx_strand_id
1 'polypeptide(L)'
;TSLTWKGLDASATFNYRLGSKVFDFGASFTGWGMNNRPALKRIVEDSWTPENKDAKNPQYIFGDPNQATQRSTRFLFSGDFLRVSNLTLGYTLPANLTKKAFMNRVRIYGSVDNLYTFAAKDFVGYNPETYDNGYIAWQYPASRTLIGGVQITF
;
A
#
# COMPACT_ATOMS: atom_id res chain seq x y z
N THR A 1 4.63 18.48 -3.81
CA THR A 1 3.80 19.73 -3.82
C THR A 1 3.85 20.39 -2.47
N SER A 2 4.01 21.72 -2.44
CA SER A 2 3.97 22.50 -1.19
C SER A 2 3.21 23.81 -1.38
N LEU A 3 2.57 24.27 -0.31
CA LEU A 3 1.81 25.51 -0.25
C LEU A 3 2.12 26.23 1.04
N THR A 4 2.31 27.55 0.98
CA THR A 4 2.50 28.40 2.18
C THR A 4 1.57 29.59 2.10
N TRP A 5 0.82 29.86 3.18
CA TRP A 5 -0.11 30.98 3.25
C TRP A 5 -0.30 31.47 4.68
N LYS A 6 0.02 32.74 4.94
CA LYS A 6 -0.17 33.41 6.24
C LYS A 6 0.29 32.60 7.47
N GLY A 7 1.47 31.98 7.37
CA GLY A 7 2.04 31.16 8.45
C GLY A 7 1.61 29.68 8.43
N LEU A 8 0.58 29.30 7.68
CA LEU A 8 0.27 27.91 7.39
C LEU A 8 1.20 27.41 6.31
N ASP A 9 1.71 26.20 6.45
CA ASP A 9 2.42 25.47 5.44
C ASP A 9 1.86 24.04 5.31
N ALA A 10 1.73 23.58 4.09
CA ALA A 10 1.30 22.24 3.76
C ALA A 10 2.23 21.66 2.72
N SER A 11 2.60 20.41 2.86
CA SER A 11 3.34 19.68 1.82
C SER A 11 2.80 18.27 1.69
N ALA A 12 2.78 17.78 0.45
CA ALA A 12 2.39 16.42 0.14
C ALA A 12 3.35 15.80 -0.89
N THR A 13 3.72 14.57 -0.65
CA THR A 13 4.52 13.75 -1.57
C THR A 13 3.68 12.61 -2.09
N PHE A 14 3.68 12.46 -3.40
CA PHE A 14 2.94 11.41 -4.09
C PHE A 14 3.90 10.51 -4.84
N ASN A 15 3.72 9.20 -4.72
CA ASN A 15 4.38 8.21 -5.56
C ASN A 15 3.32 7.52 -6.41
N TYR A 16 3.62 7.26 -7.67
CA TYR A 16 2.70 6.54 -8.54
C TYR A 16 3.44 5.63 -9.49
N ARG A 17 2.76 4.60 -9.95
CA ARG A 17 3.20 3.71 -11.02
C ARG A 17 1.99 3.39 -11.89
N LEU A 18 2.15 3.46 -13.21
CA LEU A 18 1.10 3.18 -14.18
C LEU A 18 1.62 2.21 -15.25
N GLY A 19 0.73 1.35 -15.74
CA GLY A 19 1.04 0.37 -16.79
C GLY A 19 1.87 -0.81 -16.31
N SER A 20 2.02 -1.01 -15.00
CA SER A 20 2.81 -2.11 -14.44
C SER A 20 1.98 -3.37 -14.21
N LYS A 21 2.66 -4.52 -14.24
CA LYS A 21 2.09 -5.80 -13.83
C LYS A 21 2.88 -6.35 -12.67
N VAL A 22 2.16 -7.00 -11.74
CA VAL A 22 2.74 -7.66 -10.58
C VAL A 22 2.29 -9.11 -10.55
N PHE A 23 3.21 -9.99 -10.20
CA PHE A 23 2.96 -11.42 -10.08
C PHE A 23 2.81 -11.80 -8.61
N ASP A 24 1.65 -12.36 -8.23
CA ASP A 24 1.40 -12.85 -6.88
C ASP A 24 2.04 -14.23 -6.68
N PHE A 25 3.33 -14.21 -6.34
CA PHE A 25 4.09 -15.41 -6.04
C PHE A 25 3.58 -16.12 -4.78
N GLY A 26 3.13 -15.36 -3.79
CA GLY A 26 2.55 -15.90 -2.56
C GLY A 26 1.33 -16.78 -2.86
N ALA A 27 0.42 -16.31 -3.70
CA ALA A 27 -0.74 -17.08 -4.10
C ALA A 27 -0.38 -18.30 -4.96
N SER A 28 0.56 -18.17 -5.90
CA SER A 28 0.97 -19.30 -6.73
C SER A 28 1.67 -20.40 -5.92
N PHE A 29 2.42 -20.03 -4.88
CA PHE A 29 3.24 -20.97 -4.12
C PHE A 29 2.51 -21.55 -2.90
N THR A 30 1.76 -20.75 -2.17
CA THR A 30 1.15 -21.16 -0.88
C THR A 30 -0.36 -21.08 -0.85
N GLY A 31 -0.94 -20.22 -1.65
CA GLY A 31 -2.34 -19.85 -1.53
C GLY A 31 -3.34 -20.90 -1.93
N TRP A 32 -2.90 -21.96 -2.61
CA TRP A 32 -3.78 -23.03 -3.07
C TRP A 32 -3.99 -24.14 -2.04
N GLY A 33 -3.17 -24.20 -0.98
CA GLY A 33 -3.31 -25.22 0.07
C GLY A 33 -3.24 -26.68 -0.39
N MET A 34 -2.93 -26.92 -1.66
CA MET A 34 -2.92 -28.25 -2.26
C MET A 34 -1.73 -29.09 -1.79
N ASN A 35 -0.76 -28.49 -1.12
CA ASN A 35 0.47 -29.11 -0.64
C ASN A 35 0.66 -28.89 0.88
N ASN A 36 -0.30 -29.27 1.71
CA ASN A 36 -0.25 -29.14 3.18
C ASN A 36 -0.06 -27.70 3.69
N ARG A 37 -0.53 -26.71 2.96
CA ARG A 37 -0.48 -25.29 3.34
C ARG A 37 -1.88 -24.69 3.39
N PRO A 38 -2.13 -23.70 4.25
CA PRO A 38 -3.41 -23.01 4.28
C PRO A 38 -3.76 -22.40 2.92
N ALA A 39 -4.98 -22.62 2.46
CA ALA A 39 -5.49 -21.96 1.25
C ALA A 39 -5.92 -20.52 1.56
N LEU A 40 -5.76 -19.64 0.57
CA LEU A 40 -6.36 -18.31 0.65
C LEU A 40 -7.87 -18.42 0.46
N LYS A 41 -8.64 -17.79 1.34
CA LYS A 41 -10.11 -17.78 1.32
C LYS A 41 -10.66 -17.42 -0.08
N ARG A 42 -10.13 -16.36 -0.70
CA ARG A 42 -10.52 -15.92 -2.06
C ARG A 42 -10.33 -16.98 -3.15
N ILE A 43 -9.37 -17.89 -2.97
CA ILE A 43 -9.12 -18.97 -3.91
C ILE A 43 -10.16 -20.07 -3.73
N VAL A 44 -10.42 -20.46 -2.49
CA VAL A 44 -11.40 -21.51 -2.17
C VAL A 44 -12.81 -21.10 -2.58
N GLU A 45 -13.20 -19.87 -2.24
CA GLU A 45 -14.55 -19.35 -2.53
C GLU A 45 -14.83 -19.17 -4.03
N ASP A 46 -13.79 -18.85 -4.82
CA ASP A 46 -13.90 -18.66 -6.27
C ASP A 46 -13.30 -19.82 -7.07
N SER A 47 -13.27 -21.01 -6.49
CA SER A 47 -12.87 -22.25 -7.16
C SER A 47 -14.05 -22.90 -7.86
N TRP A 48 -13.78 -23.54 -9.00
CA TRP A 48 -14.77 -24.24 -9.77
C TRP A 48 -15.36 -25.43 -8.99
N THR A 49 -16.68 -25.50 -8.97
CA THR A 49 -17.46 -26.65 -8.49
C THR A 49 -18.62 -26.89 -9.46
N PRO A 50 -19.32 -28.03 -9.39
CA PRO A 50 -20.52 -28.26 -10.20
C PRO A 50 -21.60 -27.18 -10.04
N GLU A 51 -21.62 -26.53 -8.85
CA GLU A 51 -22.56 -25.45 -8.48
C GLU A 51 -22.02 -24.05 -8.86
N ASN A 52 -20.70 -23.89 -8.99
CA ASN A 52 -20.01 -22.65 -9.34
C ASN A 52 -19.19 -22.81 -10.61
N LYS A 53 -19.88 -22.90 -11.75
CA LYS A 53 -19.22 -23.18 -13.05
C LYS A 53 -18.52 -21.95 -13.64
N ASP A 54 -18.89 -20.73 -13.22
CA ASP A 54 -18.33 -19.46 -13.68
C ASP A 54 -17.13 -18.99 -12.85
N ALA A 55 -16.62 -19.86 -11.97
CA ALA A 55 -15.47 -19.57 -11.11
C ALA A 55 -14.23 -19.22 -11.91
N LYS A 56 -13.45 -18.24 -11.42
CA LYS A 56 -12.18 -17.82 -12.02
C LYS A 56 -11.04 -18.79 -11.78
N ASN A 57 -11.14 -19.58 -10.70
CA ASN A 57 -10.11 -20.54 -10.31
C ASN A 57 -10.53 -21.96 -10.68
N PRO A 58 -9.59 -22.82 -11.07
CA PRO A 58 -9.87 -24.23 -11.31
C PRO A 58 -10.29 -24.94 -10.02
N GLN A 59 -10.84 -26.11 -10.14
CA GLN A 59 -11.23 -26.95 -9.01
C GLN A 59 -10.08 -27.13 -8.04
N TYR A 60 -10.39 -26.96 -6.75
CA TYR A 60 -9.44 -27.16 -5.67
C TYR A 60 -9.30 -28.66 -5.37
N ILE A 61 -8.16 -29.24 -5.71
CA ILE A 61 -7.88 -30.69 -5.54
C ILE A 61 -6.55 -30.85 -4.81
N PHE A 62 -6.55 -31.62 -3.73
CA PHE A 62 -5.33 -31.92 -2.98
C PHE A 62 -4.29 -32.64 -3.89
N GLY A 63 -3.01 -32.28 -3.73
CA GLY A 63 -1.93 -32.81 -4.56
C GLY A 63 -1.75 -32.13 -5.91
N ASP A 64 -2.63 -31.18 -6.25
CA ASP A 64 -2.56 -30.35 -7.47
C ASP A 64 -2.36 -31.15 -8.79
N PRO A 65 -3.17 -32.17 -9.08
CA PRO A 65 -3.00 -32.99 -10.26
C PRO A 65 -3.13 -32.17 -11.57
N ASN A 66 -3.86 -31.06 -11.51
CA ASN A 66 -4.06 -30.16 -12.65
C ASN A 66 -2.99 -29.07 -12.77
N GLN A 67 -1.96 -29.10 -11.92
CA GLN A 67 -0.89 -28.11 -11.88
C GLN A 67 -1.39 -26.66 -11.78
N ALA A 68 -2.45 -26.45 -11.00
CA ALA A 68 -3.09 -25.14 -10.84
C ALA A 68 -2.19 -24.11 -10.12
N THR A 69 -1.15 -24.58 -9.41
CA THR A 69 -0.14 -23.73 -8.75
C THR A 69 0.98 -23.28 -9.70
N GLN A 70 1.04 -23.80 -10.92
CA GLN A 70 2.04 -23.40 -11.91
C GLN A 70 1.91 -21.91 -12.25
N ARG A 71 3.06 -21.28 -12.53
CA ARG A 71 3.12 -19.88 -12.92
C ARG A 71 2.29 -19.64 -14.17
N SER A 72 1.32 -18.75 -14.08
CA SER A 72 0.42 -18.42 -15.18
C SER A 72 -0.06 -16.97 -15.06
N THR A 73 -0.68 -16.48 -16.10
CA THR A 73 -1.29 -15.12 -16.13
C THR A 73 -2.40 -14.92 -15.10
N ARG A 74 -2.95 -16.01 -14.54
CA ARG A 74 -3.95 -15.96 -13.46
C ARG A 74 -3.43 -15.30 -12.19
N PHE A 75 -2.12 -15.34 -11.95
CA PHE A 75 -1.47 -14.70 -10.82
C PHE A 75 -0.89 -13.32 -11.19
N LEU A 76 -1.21 -12.80 -12.37
CA LEU A 76 -0.71 -11.54 -12.87
C LEU A 76 -1.80 -10.47 -12.74
N PHE A 77 -1.56 -9.48 -11.90
CA PHE A 77 -2.48 -8.38 -11.60
C PHE A 77 -1.93 -7.03 -12.06
N SER A 78 -2.78 -6.01 -12.14
CA SER A 78 -2.27 -4.65 -12.30
C SER A 78 -1.49 -4.22 -11.07
N GLY A 79 -0.30 -3.67 -11.28
CA GLY A 79 0.53 -3.07 -10.25
C GLY A 79 0.39 -1.56 -10.18
N ASP A 80 -0.64 -1.00 -10.83
CA ASP A 80 -0.87 0.44 -10.85
C ASP A 80 -1.30 0.96 -9.49
N PHE A 81 -0.69 2.05 -9.07
CA PHE A 81 -1.05 2.68 -7.81
C PHE A 81 -0.74 4.19 -7.80
N LEU A 82 -1.42 4.88 -6.92
CA LEU A 82 -1.10 6.24 -6.47
C LEU A 82 -1.03 6.21 -4.94
N ARG A 83 0.10 6.62 -4.39
CA ARG A 83 0.31 6.70 -2.94
C ARG A 83 0.51 8.13 -2.50
N VAL A 84 -0.18 8.52 -1.43
CA VAL A 84 0.16 9.70 -0.64
C VAL A 84 1.21 9.26 0.39
N SER A 85 2.48 9.46 0.03
CA SER A 85 3.62 8.94 0.81
C SER A 85 3.88 9.75 2.06
N ASN A 86 3.71 11.08 1.98
CA ASN A 86 3.83 11.97 3.11
C ASN A 86 2.81 13.11 2.96
N LEU A 87 2.21 13.49 4.07
CA LEU A 87 1.43 14.72 4.21
C LEU A 87 1.89 15.43 5.47
N THR A 88 2.37 16.65 5.32
CA THR A 88 2.79 17.49 6.45
C THR A 88 1.99 18.77 6.45
N LEU A 89 1.47 19.15 7.62
CA LEU A 89 0.81 20.42 7.88
C LEU A 89 1.55 21.12 9.01
N GLY A 90 1.89 22.38 8.82
CA GLY A 90 2.58 23.19 9.80
C GLY A 90 1.93 24.56 9.97
N TYR A 91 2.14 25.15 11.14
CA TYR A 91 1.76 26.51 11.41
C TYR A 91 2.88 27.25 12.14
N THR A 92 3.34 28.32 11.54
CA THR A 92 4.33 29.24 12.15
C THR A 92 3.58 30.34 12.88
N LEU A 93 3.81 30.43 14.16
CA LEU A 93 3.18 31.46 15.01
C LEU A 93 3.58 32.86 14.57
N PRO A 94 2.68 33.85 14.67
CA PRO A 94 2.97 35.25 14.38
C PRO A 94 4.10 35.79 15.28
N ALA A 95 5.00 36.57 14.71
CA ALA A 95 6.17 37.12 15.43
C ALA A 95 5.85 37.97 16.63
N ASN A 96 4.67 38.61 16.68
CA ASN A 96 4.22 39.38 17.83
C ASN A 96 3.95 38.53 19.08
N LEU A 97 3.66 37.26 18.91
CA LEU A 97 3.49 36.30 20.01
C LEU A 97 4.84 35.71 20.44
N THR A 98 5.67 35.31 19.50
CA THR A 98 6.94 34.63 19.78
C THR A 98 7.99 35.53 20.40
N LYS A 99 8.07 36.79 19.97
CA LYS A 99 8.98 37.80 20.52
C LYS A 99 8.75 38.08 22.02
N LYS A 100 7.52 37.99 22.51
CA LYS A 100 7.21 38.14 23.94
C LYS A 100 7.85 37.06 24.81
N ALA A 101 8.16 35.91 24.22
CA ALA A 101 8.82 34.76 24.85
C ALA A 101 10.31 34.62 24.45
N PHE A 102 10.93 35.70 23.92
CA PHE A 102 12.32 35.71 23.47
C PHE A 102 12.62 34.64 22.37
N MET A 103 11.62 34.27 21.59
CA MET A 103 11.76 33.32 20.49
C MET A 103 11.61 34.05 19.16
N ASN A 104 12.54 33.77 18.23
CA ASN A 104 12.49 34.34 16.87
C ASN A 104 11.38 33.69 16.03
N ARG A 105 11.26 32.37 16.14
CA ARG A 105 10.28 31.61 15.36
C ARG A 105 9.82 30.36 16.13
N VAL A 106 8.52 30.11 16.10
CA VAL A 106 7.93 28.87 16.60
C VAL A 106 7.03 28.29 15.52
N ARG A 107 7.29 27.05 15.11
CA ARG A 107 6.47 26.31 14.16
C ARG A 107 5.99 25.02 14.82
N ILE A 108 4.69 24.78 14.80
CA ILE A 108 4.05 23.54 15.23
C ILE A 108 3.68 22.78 13.95
N TYR A 109 3.95 21.48 13.90
CA TYR A 109 3.61 20.69 12.72
C TYR A 109 3.15 19.28 13.08
N GLY A 110 2.36 18.71 12.17
CA GLY A 110 2.00 17.30 12.14
C GLY A 110 2.33 16.71 10.79
N SER A 111 2.82 15.49 10.77
CA SER A 111 3.14 14.75 9.54
C SER A 111 2.60 13.33 9.61
N VAL A 112 2.17 12.83 8.47
CA VAL A 112 1.72 11.44 8.31
C VAL A 112 2.50 10.81 7.17
N ASP A 113 3.22 9.73 7.46
CA ASP A 113 3.84 8.90 6.44
C ASP A 113 2.93 7.72 6.06
N ASN A 114 2.97 7.35 4.80
CA ASN A 114 2.13 6.29 4.21
C ASN A 114 0.63 6.51 4.50
N LEU A 115 0.14 7.73 4.22
CA LEU A 115 -1.24 8.12 4.54
C LEU A 115 -2.25 7.20 3.87
N TYR A 116 -2.13 7.01 2.56
CA TYR A 116 -3.03 6.15 1.80
C TYR A 116 -2.43 5.71 0.46
N THR A 117 -2.81 4.50 0.03
CA THR A 117 -2.45 3.96 -1.28
C THR A 117 -3.72 3.58 -2.03
N PHE A 118 -3.95 4.23 -3.16
CA PHE A 118 -4.96 3.85 -4.13
C PHE A 118 -4.32 2.82 -5.07
N ALA A 119 -4.72 1.57 -4.97
CA ALA A 119 -4.24 0.51 -5.85
C ALA A 119 -5.28 0.19 -6.93
N ALA A 120 -4.86 -0.47 -7.99
CA ALA A 120 -5.76 -0.98 -9.02
C ALA A 120 -6.84 -1.88 -8.41
N LYS A 121 -8.05 -1.87 -8.99
CA LYS A 121 -9.21 -2.59 -8.45
C LYS A 121 -9.01 -4.11 -8.36
N ASP A 122 -8.21 -4.67 -9.26
CA ASP A 122 -7.88 -6.09 -9.32
C ASP A 122 -6.64 -6.46 -8.48
N PHE A 123 -5.99 -5.48 -7.86
CA PHE A 123 -4.83 -5.72 -7.01
C PHE A 123 -5.24 -6.45 -5.72
N VAL A 124 -4.55 -7.55 -5.42
CA VAL A 124 -4.90 -8.45 -4.31
C VAL A 124 -3.87 -8.54 -3.19
N GLY A 125 -2.80 -7.76 -3.27
CA GLY A 125 -1.73 -7.71 -2.26
C GLY A 125 -1.96 -6.64 -1.19
N TYR A 126 -1.01 -6.55 -0.26
CA TYR A 126 -1.01 -5.52 0.79
C TYR A 126 -0.36 -4.21 0.34
N ASN A 127 0.60 -4.30 -0.58
CA ASN A 127 1.36 -3.16 -1.05
C ASN A 127 1.67 -3.34 -2.54
N PRO A 128 1.16 -2.46 -3.43
CA PRO A 128 1.46 -2.53 -4.85
C PRO A 128 2.89 -2.07 -5.19
N GLU A 129 3.56 -1.37 -4.28
CA GLU A 129 4.96 -1.00 -4.42
C GLU A 129 5.82 -2.24 -4.15
N THR A 130 6.02 -3.03 -5.18
CA THR A 130 6.82 -4.24 -5.14
C THR A 130 8.30 -3.95 -5.35
N TYR A 131 9.14 -4.95 -5.12
CA TYR A 131 10.51 -4.95 -5.61
C TYR A 131 10.55 -4.76 -7.14
N ASP A 132 11.68 -4.33 -7.67
CA ASP A 132 11.89 -4.04 -9.10
C ASP A 132 11.60 -5.24 -10.01
N ASN A 133 11.60 -6.44 -9.46
CA ASN A 133 11.27 -7.68 -10.18
C ASN A 133 9.76 -7.93 -10.37
N GLY A 134 8.88 -7.09 -9.82
CA GLY A 134 7.43 -7.21 -9.97
C GLY A 134 6.77 -8.38 -9.22
N TYR A 135 7.47 -9.04 -8.29
CA TYR A 135 6.90 -10.13 -7.49
C TYR A 135 6.32 -9.63 -6.18
N ILE A 136 5.11 -10.10 -5.86
CA ILE A 136 4.51 -9.97 -4.53
C ILE A 136 4.67 -11.31 -3.81
N ALA A 137 5.34 -11.30 -2.67
CA ALA A 137 5.44 -12.43 -1.77
C ALA A 137 5.37 -11.91 -0.34
N TRP A 138 5.32 -12.69 0.66
CA TRP A 138 5.35 -12.47 2.11
C TRP A 138 5.83 -11.08 2.59
N GLN A 139 5.22 -10.02 2.09
CA GLN A 139 5.54 -8.64 2.46
C GLN A 139 4.67 -8.20 3.64
N TYR A 140 5.28 -7.46 4.57
CA TYR A 140 4.51 -6.75 5.57
C TYR A 140 3.78 -5.55 4.96
N PRO A 141 2.55 -5.26 5.41
CA PRO A 141 1.89 -4.00 5.06
C PRO A 141 2.77 -2.81 5.44
N ALA A 142 2.78 -1.77 4.61
CA ALA A 142 3.46 -0.54 4.95
C ALA A 142 2.82 0.08 6.20
N SER A 143 3.63 0.39 7.21
CA SER A 143 3.16 1.04 8.43
C SER A 143 2.83 2.50 8.17
N ARG A 144 1.77 3.00 8.80
CA ARG A 144 1.46 4.42 8.85
C ARG A 144 2.13 5.02 10.08
N THR A 145 2.88 6.11 9.90
CA THR A 145 3.56 6.81 10.98
C THR A 145 2.95 8.20 11.15
N LEU A 146 2.59 8.53 12.38
CA LEU A 146 2.10 9.86 12.77
C LEU A 146 3.19 10.56 13.55
N ILE A 147 3.54 11.76 13.13
CA ILE A 147 4.60 12.57 13.75
C ILE A 147 4.00 13.91 14.13
N GLY A 148 4.23 14.35 15.35
CA GLY A 148 3.92 15.70 15.81
C GLY A 148 5.18 16.36 16.35
N GLY A 149 5.39 17.63 16.06
CA GLY A 149 6.59 18.33 16.53
C GLY A 149 6.43 19.83 16.65
N VAL A 150 7.35 20.41 17.42
CA VAL A 150 7.50 21.85 17.58
C VAL A 150 8.94 22.22 17.25
N GLN A 151 9.11 23.20 16.37
CA GLN A 151 10.40 23.74 16.00
C GLN A 151 10.52 25.15 16.56
N ILE A 152 11.52 25.41 17.38
CA ILE A 152 11.77 26.70 18.01
C ILE A 152 13.13 27.23 17.57
N THR A 153 13.17 28.50 17.19
CA THR A 153 14.39 29.24 16.88
C THR A 153 14.48 30.42 17.82
N PHE A 154 15.59 30.58 18.50
CA PHE A 154 15.91 31.68 19.39
C PHE A 154 16.71 32.77 18.71
#